data_719a8e96762e564378fcfbd062c9dad4
#
_entry.id   719a8e96762e564378fcfbd062c9dad4
#
_cell.length_a   1.000
_cell.length_b   1.000
_cell.length_c   1.000
_cell.angle_alpha   90.00
_cell.angle_beta   90.00
_cell.angle_gamma   90.00
#
_symmetry.space_group_name_H-M   'P 1'
#
loop_
_entity.id
_entity.type
_entity.pdbx_description
1 polymer ?
#
loop_
_entity_poly.entity_id
_entity_poly.type
_entity_poly.pdbx_seq_one_letter_code
_entity_poly.pdbx_strand_id
1 'polypeptide(L)'
;GLVGSEMCIRDRITTGQLDTARRRLRAALDVLGPLAEAGIPVVGVEPSCTAVWHSDALDLVGDDPRTEAVARNVHTLAEMLQAARWTPPSLAGHVVVAQPHCHHASVLGFGPDAELLRAAGAELRVVGGCCGYAGNFGVEKGHYEFSVAVAKHDLLPAIEEAGPEAIILADGFSCRRQTSELAGRRALTLAELLASHLPQ
;
A
#
# COMPACT_ATOMS: atom_id res chain seq x y z
N GLY A 1 8.69 18.38 2.92
CA GLY A 1 7.73 17.35 2.63
C GLY A 1 7.03 17.55 1.31
N LEU A 2 6.90 16.49 0.54
CA LEU A 2 6.09 16.43 -0.70
C LEU A 2 4.58 16.42 -0.40
N VAL A 3 4.19 16.64 0.84
CA VAL A 3 2.81 16.63 1.32
C VAL A 3 2.41 18.06 1.65
N GLY A 4 2.11 18.82 0.61
CA GLY A 4 1.27 20.00 0.75
C GLY A 4 -0.20 19.59 0.62
N SER A 5 -1.11 20.51 0.86
CA SER A 5 -2.57 20.44 0.70
C SER A 5 -3.07 20.05 -0.71
N GLU A 6 -2.31 19.26 -1.46
CA GLU A 6 -2.52 18.95 -2.86
C GLU A 6 -2.90 17.48 -3.00
N MET A 7 -3.96 17.26 -3.76
CA MET A 7 -4.36 15.92 -4.18
C MET A 7 -3.15 15.14 -4.66
N CYS A 8 -3.05 13.88 -4.23
CA CYS A 8 -1.94 13.01 -4.61
C CYS A 8 -1.91 12.78 -6.13
N ILE A 9 -0.79 12.32 -6.67
CA ILE A 9 -0.65 12.05 -8.11
C ILE A 9 -1.70 11.06 -8.56
N ARG A 10 -1.95 10.02 -7.76
CA ARG A 10 -2.93 8.98 -8.06
C ARG A 10 -4.34 9.54 -8.22
N ASP A 11 -4.78 10.43 -7.32
CA ASP A 11 -6.12 11.05 -7.42
C ASP A 11 -6.28 11.88 -8.70
N ARG A 12 -5.22 12.55 -9.14
CA ARG A 12 -5.22 13.30 -10.40
C ARG A 12 -5.36 12.39 -11.61
N ILE A 13 -4.72 11.22 -11.58
CA ILE A 13 -4.85 10.21 -12.64
C ILE A 13 -6.28 9.70 -12.69
N THR A 14 -6.85 9.28 -11.57
CA THR A 14 -8.20 8.70 -11.50
C THR A 14 -9.31 9.70 -11.85
N THR A 15 -9.07 11.00 -11.63
CA THR A 15 -10.00 12.07 -12.02
C THR A 15 -9.73 12.67 -13.39
N GLY A 16 -8.81 12.10 -14.18
CA GLY A 16 -8.50 12.54 -15.55
C GLY A 16 -7.68 13.84 -15.65
N GLN A 17 -7.10 14.32 -14.55
CA GLN A 17 -6.26 15.52 -14.52
C GLN A 17 -4.81 15.22 -14.97
N LEU A 18 -4.66 14.58 -16.14
CA LEU A 18 -3.41 13.97 -16.60
C LEU A 18 -2.27 14.98 -16.75
N ASP A 19 -2.52 16.18 -17.23
CA ASP A 19 -1.46 17.21 -17.38
C ASP A 19 -0.90 17.64 -16.03
N THR A 20 -1.76 17.71 -15.01
CA THR A 20 -1.33 18.02 -13.66
C THR A 20 -0.58 16.83 -13.05
N ALA A 21 -1.02 15.60 -13.30
CA ALA A 21 -0.31 14.39 -12.91
C ALA A 21 1.09 14.35 -13.51
N ARG A 22 1.24 14.62 -14.82
CA ARG A 22 2.54 14.71 -15.53
C ARG A 22 3.48 15.74 -14.89
N ARG A 23 2.97 16.96 -14.61
CA ARG A 23 3.79 17.99 -13.95
C ARG A 23 4.28 17.54 -12.58
N ARG A 24 3.44 16.87 -11.79
CA ARG A 24 3.81 16.38 -10.46
C ARG A 24 4.80 15.21 -10.54
N LEU A 25 4.62 14.30 -11.49
CA LEU A 25 5.56 13.21 -11.73
C LEU A 25 6.94 13.78 -12.11
N ARG A 26 7.01 14.74 -13.02
CA ARG A 26 8.29 15.38 -13.38
C ARG A 26 8.95 16.10 -12.21
N ALA A 27 8.18 16.81 -11.39
CA ALA A 27 8.71 17.41 -10.17
C ALA A 27 9.22 16.37 -9.16
N ALA A 28 8.57 15.20 -9.09
CA ALA A 28 9.06 14.10 -8.27
C ALA A 28 10.33 13.46 -8.87
N LEU A 29 10.44 13.36 -10.21
CA LEU A 29 11.67 12.91 -10.89
C LEU A 29 12.86 13.83 -10.62
N ASP A 30 12.64 15.13 -10.44
CA ASP A 30 13.72 16.07 -10.09
C ASP A 30 14.34 15.76 -8.71
N VAL A 31 13.57 15.11 -7.82
CA VAL A 31 14.04 14.69 -6.49
C VAL A 31 14.54 13.24 -6.50
N LEU A 32 13.77 12.33 -7.10
CA LEU A 32 14.03 10.89 -7.04
C LEU A 32 15.06 10.44 -8.09
N GLY A 33 15.13 11.13 -9.23
CA GLY A 33 16.05 10.78 -10.32
C GLY A 33 17.52 10.70 -9.86
N PRO A 34 18.07 11.75 -9.24
CA PRO A 34 19.44 11.70 -8.72
C PRO A 34 19.69 10.58 -7.72
N LEU A 35 18.70 10.23 -6.89
CA LEU A 35 18.81 9.10 -5.95
C LEU A 35 18.86 7.77 -6.70
N ALA A 36 17.98 7.59 -7.68
CA ALA A 36 17.93 6.38 -8.49
C ALA A 36 19.22 6.19 -9.32
N GLU A 37 19.75 7.27 -9.89
CA GLU A 37 21.03 7.26 -10.62
C GLU A 37 22.21 6.90 -9.72
N ALA A 38 22.16 7.30 -8.45
CA ALA A 38 23.14 6.93 -7.43
C ALA A 38 22.94 5.52 -6.86
N GLY A 39 21.92 4.77 -7.33
CA GLY A 39 21.59 3.44 -6.84
C GLY A 39 21.01 3.42 -5.42
N ILE A 40 20.49 4.56 -4.95
CA ILE A 40 19.86 4.67 -3.63
C ILE A 40 18.40 4.21 -3.75
N PRO A 41 17.98 3.14 -3.06
CA PRO A 41 16.62 2.64 -3.14
C PRO A 41 15.61 3.59 -2.50
N VAL A 42 14.43 3.66 -3.07
CA VAL A 42 13.29 4.43 -2.55
C VAL A 42 12.25 3.46 -2.03
N VAL A 43 11.92 3.55 -0.76
CA VAL A 43 10.89 2.70 -0.15
C VAL A 43 9.55 3.40 -0.17
N GLY A 44 8.58 2.80 -0.87
CA GLY A 44 7.20 3.26 -0.87
C GLY A 44 6.42 2.61 0.27
N VAL A 45 5.82 3.44 1.13
CA VAL A 45 5.06 2.98 2.31
C VAL A 45 3.54 2.98 2.09
N GLU A 46 3.08 3.57 0.99
CA GLU A 46 1.66 3.59 0.59
C GLU A 46 1.54 2.95 -0.80
N PRO A 47 0.86 1.80 -0.91
CA PRO A 47 0.86 1.00 -2.14
C PRO A 47 0.32 1.72 -3.37
N SER A 48 -0.68 2.59 -3.25
CA SER A 48 -1.22 3.30 -4.40
C SER A 48 -0.23 4.34 -4.95
N CYS A 49 0.55 4.97 -4.07
CA CYS A 49 1.60 5.89 -4.47
C CYS A 49 2.82 5.15 -5.07
N THR A 50 3.18 4.01 -4.47
CA THR A 50 4.29 3.17 -4.93
C THR A 50 4.01 2.61 -6.32
N ALA A 51 2.80 2.08 -6.53
CA ALA A 51 2.38 1.48 -7.80
C ALA A 51 2.38 2.47 -8.97
N VAL A 52 2.22 3.76 -8.73
CA VAL A 52 2.31 4.78 -9.80
C VAL A 52 3.63 4.70 -10.55
N TRP A 53 4.74 4.43 -9.85
CA TRP A 53 6.06 4.35 -10.47
C TRP A 53 6.23 3.10 -11.33
N HIS A 54 5.55 2.01 -10.99
CA HIS A 54 5.61 0.73 -11.73
C HIS A 54 4.59 0.63 -12.87
N SER A 55 3.68 1.60 -13.01
CA SER A 55 2.62 1.61 -14.02
C SER A 55 2.42 2.98 -14.64
N ASP A 56 1.59 3.82 -14.05
CA ASP A 56 1.12 5.08 -14.62
C ASP A 56 2.25 6.08 -15.00
N ALA A 57 3.35 6.10 -14.25
CA ALA A 57 4.48 7.00 -14.54
C ALA A 57 5.17 6.65 -15.87
N LEU A 58 5.28 5.35 -16.17
CA LEU A 58 5.85 4.87 -17.44
C LEU A 58 5.02 5.32 -18.64
N ASP A 59 3.70 5.34 -18.50
CA ASP A 59 2.78 5.79 -19.55
C ASP A 59 2.71 7.32 -19.66
N LEU A 60 2.79 8.03 -18.52
CA LEU A 60 2.55 9.48 -18.49
C LEU A 60 3.80 10.32 -18.75
N VAL A 61 4.97 9.85 -18.31
CA VAL A 61 6.27 10.56 -18.39
C VAL A 61 7.42 9.62 -18.76
N GLY A 62 7.14 8.53 -19.47
CA GLY A 62 8.16 7.59 -19.95
C GLY A 62 9.11 8.16 -21.01
N ASP A 63 8.82 9.34 -21.54
CA ASP A 63 9.73 10.13 -22.36
C ASP A 63 10.91 10.73 -21.57
N ASP A 64 10.81 10.81 -20.24
CA ASP A 64 11.92 11.22 -19.37
C ASP A 64 12.76 9.97 -19.00
N PRO A 65 14.06 9.92 -19.35
CA PRO A 65 14.91 8.74 -19.12
C PRO A 65 15.06 8.38 -17.63
N ARG A 66 14.80 9.32 -16.72
CA ARG A 66 14.83 9.08 -15.28
C ARG A 66 13.66 8.22 -14.79
N THR A 67 12.56 8.17 -15.55
CA THR A 67 11.35 7.45 -15.14
C THR A 67 11.61 5.96 -14.93
N GLU A 68 12.29 5.31 -15.87
CA GLU A 68 12.65 3.90 -15.74
C GLU A 68 13.65 3.67 -14.61
N ALA A 69 14.62 4.58 -14.41
CA ALA A 69 15.58 4.47 -13.33
C ALA A 69 14.89 4.54 -11.97
N VAL A 70 13.95 5.48 -11.79
CA VAL A 70 13.14 5.58 -10.56
C VAL A 70 12.25 4.34 -10.39
N ALA A 71 11.57 3.89 -11.44
CA ALA A 71 10.71 2.70 -11.38
C ALA A 71 11.48 1.45 -10.90
N ARG A 72 12.72 1.25 -11.35
CA ARG A 72 13.57 0.14 -10.90
C ARG A 72 14.08 0.27 -9.47
N ASN A 73 14.11 1.48 -8.92
CA ASN A 73 14.64 1.76 -7.57
C ASN A 73 13.54 1.99 -6.51
N VAL A 74 12.28 2.03 -6.93
CA VAL A 74 11.15 2.11 -6.00
C VAL A 74 10.72 0.71 -5.61
N HIS A 75 10.69 0.44 -4.32
CA HIS A 75 10.42 -0.88 -3.73
C HIS A 75 9.38 -0.78 -2.62
N THR A 76 8.73 -1.88 -2.29
CA THR A 76 7.97 -2.00 -1.06
C THR A 76 8.90 -2.17 0.14
N LEU A 77 8.38 -1.97 1.35
CA LEU A 77 9.15 -2.22 2.57
C LEU A 77 9.57 -3.69 2.67
N ALA A 78 8.68 -4.61 2.36
CA ALA A 78 8.95 -6.05 2.42
C ALA A 78 10.07 -6.47 1.46
N GLU A 79 10.06 -5.99 0.22
CA GLU A 79 11.13 -6.23 -0.75
C GLU A 79 12.49 -5.76 -0.24
N MET A 80 12.53 -4.57 0.35
CA MET A 80 13.79 -4.02 0.89
C MET A 80 14.29 -4.80 2.11
N LEU A 81 13.41 -5.22 3.00
CA LEU A 81 13.78 -6.04 4.16
C LEU A 81 14.28 -7.42 3.73
N GLN A 82 13.66 -8.05 2.71
CA GLN A 82 14.14 -9.30 2.12
C GLN A 82 15.52 -9.13 1.45
N ALA A 83 15.69 -8.08 0.65
CA ALA A 83 16.99 -7.78 0.00
C ALA A 83 18.11 -7.57 1.03
N ALA A 84 17.78 -6.92 2.15
CA ALA A 84 18.69 -6.74 3.27
C ALA A 84 18.89 -8.02 4.13
N ARG A 85 18.19 -9.11 3.84
CA ARG A 85 18.17 -10.34 4.65
C ARG A 85 17.85 -10.07 6.12
N TRP A 86 16.97 -9.10 6.35
CA TRP A 86 16.59 -8.71 7.69
C TRP A 86 15.72 -9.80 8.34
N THR A 87 16.05 -10.12 9.59
CA THR A 87 15.27 -11.10 10.35
C THR A 87 14.10 -10.41 11.05
N PRO A 88 12.84 -10.76 10.71
CA PRO A 88 11.69 -10.14 11.34
C PRO A 88 11.56 -10.52 12.82
N PRO A 89 10.96 -9.65 13.66
CA PRO A 89 10.61 -10.01 15.02
C PRO A 89 9.58 -11.13 15.01
N SER A 90 9.50 -11.89 16.12
CA SER A 90 8.55 -12.98 16.24
C SER A 90 7.11 -12.47 16.30
N LEU A 91 6.26 -13.02 15.44
CA LEU A 91 4.80 -12.89 15.46
C LEU A 91 4.12 -14.24 15.81
N ALA A 92 4.87 -15.16 16.41
CA ALA A 92 4.34 -16.48 16.79
C ALA A 92 3.15 -16.33 17.76
N GLY A 93 2.06 -17.04 17.46
CA GLY A 93 0.82 -16.97 18.25
C GLY A 93 -0.12 -15.85 17.85
N HIS A 94 0.25 -14.99 16.90
CA HIS A 94 -0.64 -13.93 16.38
C HIS A 94 -1.30 -14.37 15.07
N VAL A 95 -2.63 -14.17 15.01
CA VAL A 95 -3.38 -14.21 13.74
C VAL A 95 -3.30 -12.84 13.09
N VAL A 96 -2.82 -12.78 11.85
CA VAL A 96 -2.72 -11.55 11.06
C VAL A 96 -3.68 -11.64 9.87
N VAL A 97 -4.71 -10.78 9.86
CA VAL A 97 -5.61 -10.61 8.73
C VAL A 97 -5.06 -9.50 7.85
N ALA A 98 -4.49 -9.85 6.72
CA ALA A 98 -3.91 -8.90 5.79
C ALA A 98 -4.92 -8.53 4.70
N GLN A 99 -5.18 -7.23 4.55
CA GLN A 99 -5.93 -6.64 3.44
C GLN A 99 -4.95 -5.95 2.48
N PRO A 100 -4.41 -6.65 1.47
CA PRO A 100 -3.59 -6.00 0.45
C PRO A 100 -4.39 -4.92 -0.26
N HIS A 101 -3.79 -3.76 -0.44
CA HIS A 101 -4.37 -2.74 -1.30
C HIS A 101 -4.48 -3.26 -2.75
N CYS A 102 -5.51 -2.85 -3.51
CA CYS A 102 -5.70 -3.34 -4.88
C CYS A 102 -4.44 -3.19 -5.75
N HIS A 103 -3.76 -2.03 -5.70
CA HIS A 103 -2.50 -1.83 -6.41
C HIS A 103 -1.33 -2.63 -5.84
N HIS A 104 -1.34 -2.91 -4.53
CA HIS A 104 -0.35 -3.82 -3.94
C HIS A 104 -0.51 -5.22 -4.53
N ALA A 105 -1.73 -5.74 -4.55
CA ALA A 105 -2.00 -7.08 -5.07
C ALA A 105 -1.78 -7.20 -6.58
N SER A 106 -2.18 -6.17 -7.38
CA SER A 106 -2.22 -6.27 -8.84
C SER A 106 -0.99 -5.72 -9.56
N VAL A 107 -0.23 -4.81 -8.96
CA VAL A 107 0.91 -4.13 -9.59
C VAL A 107 2.23 -4.48 -8.91
N LEU A 108 2.28 -4.39 -7.57
CA LEU A 108 3.51 -4.59 -6.82
C LEU A 108 3.75 -6.07 -6.47
N GLY A 109 2.68 -6.81 -6.18
CA GLY A 109 2.74 -8.19 -5.67
C GLY A 109 2.85 -8.23 -4.14
N PHE A 110 1.96 -8.97 -3.49
CA PHE A 110 1.94 -9.14 -2.01
C PHE A 110 2.77 -10.34 -1.53
N GLY A 111 3.49 -11.00 -2.43
CA GLY A 111 4.34 -12.16 -2.13
C GLY A 111 5.39 -11.88 -1.04
N PRO A 112 6.24 -10.85 -1.22
CA PRO A 112 7.28 -10.48 -0.25
C PRO A 112 6.75 -10.23 1.16
N ASP A 113 5.61 -9.52 1.28
CA ASP A 113 4.96 -9.26 2.57
C ASP A 113 4.46 -10.54 3.22
N ALA A 114 3.80 -11.40 2.44
CA ALA A 114 3.28 -12.67 2.93
C ALA A 114 4.40 -13.62 3.39
N GLU A 115 5.51 -13.68 2.67
CA GLU A 115 6.69 -14.46 3.03
C GLU A 115 7.32 -13.95 4.33
N LEU A 116 7.48 -12.62 4.45
CA LEU A 116 8.05 -11.98 5.64
C LEU A 116 7.20 -12.26 6.89
N LEU A 117 5.88 -12.14 6.78
CA LEU A 117 4.94 -12.39 7.88
C LEU A 117 4.93 -13.87 8.30
N ARG A 118 4.99 -14.80 7.34
CA ARG A 118 5.09 -16.23 7.64
C ARG A 118 6.43 -16.58 8.27
N ALA A 119 7.53 -15.98 7.79
CA ALA A 119 8.85 -16.17 8.38
C ALA A 119 8.91 -15.62 9.82
N ALA A 120 8.14 -14.57 10.15
CA ALA A 120 7.95 -14.09 11.50
C ALA A 120 7.13 -15.05 12.40
N GLY A 121 6.51 -16.07 11.83
CA GLY A 121 5.69 -17.05 12.57
C GLY A 121 4.21 -16.68 12.72
N ALA A 122 3.71 -15.67 11.99
CA ALA A 122 2.30 -15.30 12.02
C ALA A 122 1.39 -16.36 11.37
N GLU A 123 0.20 -16.58 11.93
CA GLU A 123 -0.90 -17.23 11.23
C GLU A 123 -1.51 -16.18 10.27
N LEU A 124 -1.08 -16.22 9.01
CA LEU A 124 -1.46 -15.22 8.01
C LEU A 124 -2.74 -15.62 7.26
N ARG A 125 -3.73 -14.75 7.29
CA ARG A 125 -4.96 -14.82 6.49
C ARG A 125 -4.99 -13.63 5.53
N VAL A 126 -4.90 -13.89 4.24
CA VAL A 126 -4.90 -12.85 3.20
C VAL A 126 -6.31 -12.69 2.65
N VAL A 127 -6.86 -11.47 2.75
CA VAL A 127 -8.16 -11.14 2.17
C VAL A 127 -8.03 -11.01 0.66
N GLY A 128 -8.84 -11.74 -0.09
CA GLY A 128 -8.76 -11.81 -1.55
C GLY A 128 -9.44 -10.65 -2.30
N GLY A 129 -10.36 -9.94 -1.63
CA GLY A 129 -11.21 -8.92 -2.23
C GLY A 129 -10.76 -7.48 -1.99
N CYS A 130 -11.50 -6.56 -2.61
CA CYS A 130 -11.32 -5.13 -2.39
C CYS A 130 -11.96 -4.69 -1.06
N CYS A 131 -11.37 -3.69 -0.40
CA CYS A 131 -11.99 -3.09 0.79
C CYS A 131 -13.24 -2.23 0.46
N GLY A 132 -13.46 -1.89 -0.81
CA GLY A 132 -14.61 -1.10 -1.27
C GLY A 132 -14.41 0.41 -1.25
N TYR A 133 -13.38 0.93 -0.58
CA TYR A 133 -13.16 2.39 -0.44
C TYR A 133 -12.67 3.03 -1.74
N ALA A 134 -11.73 2.38 -2.45
CA ALA A 134 -11.23 2.75 -3.77
C ALA A 134 -10.85 4.26 -3.90
N GLY A 135 -9.89 4.72 -3.10
CA GLY A 135 -9.52 6.14 -3.04
C GLY A 135 -10.60 6.95 -2.31
N ASN A 136 -11.27 7.87 -3.00
CA ASN A 136 -12.43 8.62 -2.49
C ASN A 136 -13.78 8.11 -3.03
N PHE A 137 -13.76 7.22 -4.04
CA PHE A 137 -14.96 6.71 -4.71
C PHE A 137 -16.03 6.20 -3.73
N GLY A 138 -15.63 5.39 -2.76
CA GLY A 138 -16.56 4.76 -1.82
C GLY A 138 -17.24 5.72 -0.85
N VAL A 139 -16.74 6.95 -0.69
CA VAL A 139 -17.33 7.99 0.18
C VAL A 139 -17.99 9.11 -0.60
N GLU A 140 -17.96 9.07 -1.92
CA GLU A 140 -18.69 10.00 -2.76
C GLU A 140 -20.20 9.75 -2.67
N LYS A 141 -20.96 10.82 -2.87
CA LYS A 141 -22.43 10.74 -2.82
C LYS A 141 -22.96 9.71 -3.81
N GLY A 142 -23.69 8.72 -3.30
CA GLY A 142 -24.31 7.65 -4.08
C GLY A 142 -23.46 6.38 -4.20
N HIS A 143 -22.23 6.37 -3.72
CA HIS A 143 -21.35 5.19 -3.78
C HIS A 143 -21.14 4.47 -2.45
N TYR A 144 -21.56 5.07 -1.35
CA TYR A 144 -21.30 4.55 -0.01
C TYR A 144 -21.90 3.14 0.21
N GLU A 145 -23.15 2.94 -0.18
CA GLU A 145 -23.80 1.63 -0.03
C GLU A 145 -23.11 0.53 -0.85
N PHE A 146 -22.66 0.87 -2.06
CA PHE A 146 -21.86 -0.04 -2.88
C PHE A 146 -20.53 -0.36 -2.21
N SER A 147 -19.83 0.64 -1.71
CA SER A 147 -18.56 0.48 -0.97
C SER A 147 -18.71 -0.46 0.22
N VAL A 148 -19.79 -0.27 1.01
CA VAL A 148 -20.11 -1.14 2.16
C VAL A 148 -20.44 -2.57 1.70
N ALA A 149 -21.17 -2.73 0.60
CA ALA A 149 -21.50 -4.06 0.06
C ALA A 149 -20.23 -4.82 -0.36
N VAL A 150 -19.28 -4.13 -1.00
CA VAL A 150 -17.97 -4.72 -1.36
C VAL A 150 -17.19 -5.14 -0.11
N ALA A 151 -17.11 -4.29 0.91
CA ALA A 151 -16.41 -4.64 2.16
C ALA A 151 -17.05 -5.84 2.89
N LYS A 152 -18.36 -6.00 2.81
CA LYS A 152 -19.10 -7.12 3.39
C LYS A 152 -18.87 -8.45 2.68
N HIS A 153 -18.30 -8.43 1.48
CA HIS A 153 -18.07 -9.66 0.73
C HIS A 153 -16.86 -10.44 1.29
N ASP A 154 -15.76 -9.77 1.56
CA ASP A 154 -14.51 -10.45 1.99
C ASP A 154 -13.91 -9.83 3.26
N LEU A 155 -13.74 -8.51 3.32
CA LEU A 155 -12.99 -7.85 4.39
C LEU A 155 -13.65 -8.02 5.77
N LEU A 156 -14.92 -7.67 5.89
CA LEU A 156 -15.60 -7.70 7.20
C LEU A 156 -15.76 -9.13 7.72
N PRO A 157 -16.17 -10.13 6.91
CA PRO A 157 -16.21 -11.52 7.37
C PRO A 157 -14.83 -12.03 7.82
N ALA A 158 -13.77 -11.73 7.08
CA ALA A 158 -12.42 -12.18 7.46
C ALA A 158 -11.95 -11.60 8.81
N ILE A 159 -12.31 -10.33 9.10
CA ILE A 159 -12.03 -9.69 10.39
C ILE A 159 -12.85 -10.33 11.51
N GLU A 160 -14.13 -10.59 11.28
CA GLU A 160 -15.04 -11.18 12.25
C GLU A 160 -14.62 -12.62 12.61
N GLU A 161 -14.34 -13.44 11.62
CA GLU A 161 -13.88 -14.83 11.78
C GLU A 161 -12.54 -14.95 12.51
N ALA A 162 -11.66 -13.97 12.33
CA ALA A 162 -10.36 -13.97 13.00
C ALA A 162 -10.45 -13.59 14.49
N GLY A 163 -11.55 -12.98 14.91
CA GLY A 163 -11.81 -12.61 16.29
C GLY A 163 -11.14 -11.31 16.76
N PRO A 164 -11.43 -10.90 18.00
CA PRO A 164 -11.04 -9.58 18.52
C PRO A 164 -9.53 -9.42 18.70
N GLU A 165 -8.78 -10.48 18.95
CA GLU A 165 -7.34 -10.46 19.20
C GLU A 165 -6.50 -10.46 17.90
N ALA A 166 -7.13 -10.70 16.75
CA ALA A 166 -6.42 -10.73 15.49
C ALA A 166 -5.87 -9.34 15.13
N ILE A 167 -4.66 -9.30 14.61
CA ILE A 167 -4.04 -8.09 14.08
C ILE A 167 -4.55 -7.87 12.65
N ILE A 168 -5.04 -6.68 12.36
CA ILE A 168 -5.45 -6.31 11.00
C ILE A 168 -4.31 -5.53 10.37
N LEU A 169 -3.82 -6.01 9.23
CA LEU A 169 -2.75 -5.41 8.45
C LEU A 169 -3.29 -4.79 7.17
N ALA A 170 -3.01 -3.52 6.94
CA ALA A 170 -3.30 -2.84 5.68
C ALA A 170 -2.37 -1.64 5.48
N ASP A 171 -1.53 -1.65 4.46
CA ASP A 171 -0.68 -0.51 4.12
C ASP A 171 -1.44 0.61 3.40
N GLY A 172 -2.46 0.26 2.62
CA GLY A 172 -3.27 1.25 1.91
C GLY A 172 -4.10 2.12 2.85
N PHE A 173 -4.01 3.44 2.69
CA PHE A 173 -4.79 4.41 3.47
C PHE A 173 -6.30 4.13 3.40
N SER A 174 -6.83 3.91 2.20
CA SER A 174 -8.25 3.60 1.99
C SER A 174 -8.69 2.32 2.70
N CYS A 175 -7.86 1.29 2.70
CA CYS A 175 -8.17 0.02 3.39
C CYS A 175 -8.20 0.21 4.92
N ARG A 176 -7.24 0.97 5.50
CA ARG A 176 -7.25 1.30 6.93
C ARG A 176 -8.47 2.12 7.32
N ARG A 177 -8.82 3.10 6.48
CA ARG A 177 -9.99 3.94 6.72
C ARG A 177 -11.27 3.11 6.72
N GLN A 178 -11.46 2.26 5.71
CA GLN A 178 -12.62 1.37 5.61
C GLN A 178 -12.74 0.42 6.81
N THR A 179 -11.62 -0.19 7.21
CA THR A 179 -11.56 -1.06 8.39
C THR A 179 -11.98 -0.31 9.66
N SER A 180 -11.47 0.90 9.85
CA SER A 180 -11.82 1.73 11.01
C SER A 180 -13.30 2.12 11.02
N GLU A 181 -13.85 2.51 9.88
CA GLU A 181 -15.23 2.99 9.78
C GLU A 181 -16.26 1.85 9.88
N LEU A 182 -16.00 0.70 9.26
CA LEU A 182 -16.99 -0.37 9.18
C LEU A 182 -16.82 -1.45 10.25
N ALA A 183 -15.58 -1.76 10.66
CA ALA A 183 -15.31 -2.77 11.68
C ALA A 183 -15.00 -2.16 13.06
N GLY A 184 -14.84 -0.85 13.19
CA GLY A 184 -14.41 -0.20 14.43
C GLY A 184 -13.02 -0.63 14.90
N ARG A 185 -12.20 -1.20 14.00
CA ARG A 185 -10.89 -1.78 14.30
C ARG A 185 -9.77 -0.94 13.67
N ARG A 186 -8.67 -0.78 14.40
CA ARG A 186 -7.45 -0.19 13.84
C ARG A 186 -6.72 -1.24 13.02
N ALA A 187 -6.41 -0.93 11.76
CA ALA A 187 -5.45 -1.68 10.98
C ALA A 187 -4.06 -1.03 11.07
N LEU A 188 -3.02 -1.86 11.20
CA LEU A 188 -1.62 -1.44 11.22
C LEU A 188 -1.04 -1.50 9.81
N THR A 189 -0.05 -0.68 9.53
CA THR A 189 0.85 -0.89 8.38
C THR A 189 1.86 -1.99 8.71
N LEU A 190 2.52 -2.55 7.68
CA LEU A 190 3.61 -3.51 7.90
C LEU A 190 4.70 -2.91 8.79
N ALA A 191 5.07 -1.66 8.54
CA ALA A 191 6.07 -0.95 9.35
C ALA A 191 5.66 -0.84 10.84
N GLU A 192 4.41 -0.45 11.12
CA GLU A 192 3.88 -0.37 12.48
C GLU A 192 3.86 -1.74 13.17
N LEU A 193 3.41 -2.77 12.46
CA LEU A 193 3.35 -4.13 12.99
C LEU A 193 4.74 -4.63 13.38
N LEU A 194 5.70 -4.54 12.47
CA LEU A 194 7.08 -4.98 12.72
C LEU A 194 7.72 -4.15 13.85
N ALA A 195 7.58 -2.83 13.82
CA ALA A 195 8.15 -1.96 14.84
C ALA A 195 7.62 -2.23 16.25
N SER A 196 6.32 -2.56 16.36
CA SER A 196 5.69 -2.86 17.66
C SER A 196 6.18 -4.17 18.30
N HIS A 197 6.84 -5.04 17.55
CA HIS A 197 7.36 -6.33 18.02
C HIS A 197 8.90 -6.40 18.06
N LEU A 198 9.58 -5.29 17.76
CA LEU A 198 11.04 -5.22 17.94
C LEU A 198 11.41 -5.35 19.41
N PRO A 199 12.50 -6.06 19.74
CA PRO A 199 13.03 -6.10 21.10
C PRO A 199 13.40 -4.67 21.56
N GLN A 200 13.02 -4.36 22.79
CA GLN A 200 13.37 -3.07 23.44
C GLN A 200 14.82 -3.06 23.89
#